data_2f4e381bdc4219732626b8bde2be10ec
#
_entry.id   2f4e381bdc4219732626b8bde2be10ec
#
_cell.length_a   1.000
_cell.length_b   1.000
_cell.length_c   1.000
_cell.angle_alpha   90.00
_cell.angle_beta   90.00
_cell.angle_gamma   90.00
#
_symmetry.space_group_name_H-M   'P 1'
#
loop_
_entity.id
_entity.type
_entity.pdbx_description
1 polymer ?
#
loop_
_entity_poly.entity_id
_entity_poly.type
_entity_poly.pdbx_seq_one_letter_code
_entity_poly.pdbx_strand_id
1 'polypeptide(L)'
;MYKQLLNIFLLLSTATIVSQNFKGTVSEIKQNGFHKILLSPEVRSASLSNINYFRILDSKKNEVPYILLNNENTKQSSYMRFHFEAVNNAKDSVSSIIIENKNKLKLNHFTFKITNTKVKKNYSISGSNDKKEWYGLSTNQMFYGLNEAEKTTVEQTFSFPLNDYTFLKFEFSYKKSLPLQILDIGLHNHLYTTAPQIEITDFKIKSSTDKENKTTQLTVTFNTPQHIESMAFDIKNDVFLRKAKILVNKTRTIKKRTENYQDHVFNFELHSGTQNIFELPYVFEKEIIIEIENNDNPPLNIKQIKFFQKPLYVICNLQHSEAYEAIIDTTLHKPVYDLVNFKSNFNSDLPQAIITDFRKINTENESSINSKSFWQTNTFMWICILLAILVIGYFALGLIKDLKK
;
A
#
# COMPACT_ATOMS: atom_id res chain seq x y z
N MET A 1 -12.80 -3.07 -57.75
CA MET A 1 -11.41 -3.21 -57.30
C MET A 1 -10.85 -1.95 -56.61
N TYR A 2 -11.12 -0.73 -57.08
CA TYR A 2 -10.57 0.50 -56.47
C TYR A 2 -11.07 0.82 -55.05
N LYS A 3 -12.29 0.44 -54.67
CA LYS A 3 -12.85 0.68 -53.31
C LYS A 3 -12.27 -0.23 -52.21
N GLN A 4 -11.68 -1.37 -52.57
CA GLN A 4 -11.07 -2.26 -51.59
C GLN A 4 -9.60 -1.87 -51.29
N LEU A 5 -8.90 -1.25 -52.21
CA LEU A 5 -7.56 -0.71 -52.01
C LEU A 5 -7.56 0.55 -51.13
N LEU A 6 -8.61 1.37 -51.19
CA LEU A 6 -8.75 2.56 -50.35
C LEU A 6 -9.03 2.21 -48.88
N ASN A 7 -9.70 1.08 -48.62
CA ASN A 7 -9.94 0.61 -47.25
C ASN A 7 -8.71 -0.04 -46.58
N ILE A 8 -7.75 -0.53 -47.33
CA ILE A 8 -6.51 -1.07 -46.77
C ILE A 8 -5.53 0.07 -46.39
N PHE A 9 -5.60 1.21 -47.07
CA PHE A 9 -4.78 2.37 -46.75
C PHE A 9 -5.27 3.14 -45.49
N LEU A 10 -6.54 2.99 -45.11
CA LEU A 10 -7.13 3.64 -43.93
C LEU A 10 -6.92 2.85 -42.65
N LEU A 11 -6.41 1.61 -42.73
CA LEU A 11 -6.13 0.73 -41.57
C LEU A 11 -4.70 0.84 -41.02
N LEU A 12 -3.87 1.66 -41.63
CA LEU A 12 -2.49 1.99 -41.17
C LEU A 12 -2.42 3.34 -40.47
N SER A 13 -3.49 3.80 -39.84
CA SER A 13 -3.36 4.79 -38.78
C SER A 13 -2.70 4.09 -37.59
N THR A 14 -1.39 3.97 -37.63
CA THR A 14 -0.59 3.66 -36.45
C THR A 14 -0.94 4.72 -35.40
N ALA A 15 -1.71 4.33 -34.41
CA ALA A 15 -1.81 5.09 -33.18
C ALA A 15 -0.36 5.20 -32.68
N THR A 16 0.25 6.36 -32.87
CA THR A 16 1.51 6.71 -32.22
C THR A 16 1.18 6.72 -30.75
N ILE A 17 1.48 5.61 -30.07
CA ILE A 17 1.52 5.57 -28.62
C ILE A 17 2.62 6.57 -28.26
N VAL A 18 2.21 7.77 -27.85
CA VAL A 18 3.13 8.78 -27.33
C VAL A 18 3.61 8.21 -26.01
N SER A 19 4.80 7.59 -26.02
CA SER A 19 5.50 7.18 -24.82
C SER A 19 5.66 8.42 -23.95
N GLN A 20 5.05 8.40 -22.75
CA GLN A 20 5.24 9.48 -21.80
C GLN A 20 6.54 9.23 -21.05
N ASN A 21 7.64 9.76 -21.58
CA ASN A 21 8.95 9.65 -20.94
C ASN A 21 9.17 10.82 -19.99
N PHE A 22 9.62 10.48 -18.78
CA PHE A 22 9.98 11.44 -17.76
C PHE A 22 11.42 11.17 -17.31
N LYS A 23 12.11 12.22 -16.90
CA LYS A 23 13.43 12.12 -16.26
C LYS A 23 13.58 13.08 -15.09
N GLY A 24 14.42 12.70 -14.15
CA GLY A 24 14.85 13.53 -13.03
C GLY A 24 16.26 13.17 -12.62
N THR A 25 16.92 14.04 -11.89
CA THR A 25 18.29 13.84 -11.40
C THR A 25 18.22 13.33 -9.96
N VAL A 26 19.01 12.31 -9.64
CA VAL A 26 19.19 11.88 -8.24
C VAL A 26 20.15 12.86 -7.57
N SER A 27 19.82 13.31 -6.36
CA SER A 27 20.67 14.24 -5.60
C SER A 27 22.07 13.68 -5.39
N GLU A 28 23.01 14.57 -5.10
CA GLU A 28 24.42 14.21 -4.84
C GLU A 28 24.56 13.09 -3.79
N ILE A 29 25.34 12.08 -4.12
CA ILE A 29 25.65 10.94 -3.26
C ILE A 29 26.91 11.24 -2.45
N LYS A 30 26.78 11.33 -1.13
CA LYS A 30 27.87 11.72 -0.22
C LYS A 30 28.74 10.56 0.23
N GLN A 31 28.27 9.33 0.10
CA GLN A 31 29.00 8.11 0.51
C GLN A 31 28.64 6.93 -0.38
N ASN A 32 29.55 5.98 -0.53
CA ASN A 32 29.29 4.75 -1.27
C ASN A 32 28.33 3.84 -0.50
N GLY A 33 27.51 3.07 -1.21
CA GLY A 33 26.71 2.03 -0.62
C GLY A 33 25.22 2.16 -0.93
N PHE A 34 24.40 1.42 -0.17
CA PHE A 34 22.95 1.41 -0.37
C PHE A 34 22.30 2.69 0.13
N HIS A 35 21.45 3.24 -0.72
CA HIS A 35 20.65 4.44 -0.45
C HIS A 35 19.18 4.13 -0.66
N LYS A 36 18.31 4.82 0.08
CA LYS A 36 16.87 4.84 -0.18
C LYS A 36 16.48 6.12 -0.89
N ILE A 37 15.73 6.00 -1.98
CA ILE A 37 15.20 7.12 -2.74
C ILE A 37 13.68 7.10 -2.62
N LEU A 38 13.10 8.20 -2.13
CA LEU A 38 11.65 8.36 -2.06
C LEU A 38 11.09 8.62 -3.46
N LEU A 39 10.11 7.83 -3.86
CA LEU A 39 9.32 8.09 -5.06
C LEU A 39 8.20 9.08 -4.71
N SER A 40 8.38 10.33 -5.11
CA SER A 40 7.41 11.40 -4.86
C SER A 40 6.06 11.14 -5.56
N PRO A 41 4.96 11.83 -5.16
CA PRO A 41 3.68 11.72 -5.83
C PRO A 41 3.75 11.94 -7.34
N GLU A 42 4.61 12.84 -7.82
CA GLU A 42 4.80 13.14 -9.25
C GLU A 42 5.45 11.97 -9.98
N VAL A 43 6.48 11.37 -9.40
CA VAL A 43 7.17 10.18 -9.96
C VAL A 43 6.21 9.00 -10.04
N ARG A 44 5.44 8.77 -8.96
CA ARG A 44 4.44 7.70 -8.93
C ARG A 44 3.31 7.93 -9.94
N SER A 45 2.86 9.17 -10.07
CA SER A 45 1.86 9.58 -11.06
C SER A 45 2.33 9.33 -12.48
N ALA A 46 3.57 9.74 -12.80
CA ALA A 46 4.15 9.59 -14.13
C ALA A 46 4.30 8.11 -14.55
N SER A 47 4.45 7.20 -13.59
CA SER A 47 4.52 5.77 -13.86
C SER A 47 3.17 5.13 -14.25
N LEU A 48 2.08 5.91 -14.36
CA LEU A 48 0.74 5.44 -14.70
C LEU A 48 0.30 4.24 -13.85
N SER A 49 0.59 4.29 -12.54
CA SER A 49 0.28 3.18 -11.62
C SER A 49 1.12 1.91 -11.82
N ASN A 50 2.06 1.92 -12.73
CA ASN A 50 2.94 0.77 -12.99
C ASN A 50 4.41 1.14 -12.80
N ILE A 51 4.91 0.96 -11.57
CA ILE A 51 6.29 1.28 -11.21
C ILE A 51 7.34 0.46 -12.00
N ASN A 52 6.93 -0.56 -12.73
CA ASN A 52 7.83 -1.33 -13.59
C ASN A 52 8.45 -0.49 -14.74
N TYR A 53 7.87 0.67 -15.04
CA TYR A 53 8.40 1.64 -16.00
C TYR A 53 9.54 2.50 -15.47
N PHE A 54 9.79 2.46 -14.15
CA PHE A 54 10.82 3.23 -13.50
C PHE A 54 12.20 2.58 -13.65
N ARG A 55 13.25 3.39 -13.90
CA ARG A 55 14.66 2.97 -13.88
C ARG A 55 15.53 4.04 -13.24
N ILE A 56 16.65 3.59 -12.69
CA ILE A 56 17.79 4.45 -12.32
C ILE A 56 18.91 4.13 -13.28
N LEU A 57 19.50 5.14 -13.88
CA LEU A 57 20.62 5.03 -14.80
C LEU A 57 21.86 5.71 -14.21
N ASP A 58 23.02 5.10 -14.41
CA ASP A 58 24.32 5.71 -14.09
C ASP A 58 24.74 6.73 -15.17
N SER A 59 25.89 7.36 -14.98
CA SER A 59 26.48 8.33 -15.92
C SER A 59 26.75 7.75 -17.32
N LYS A 60 26.89 6.42 -17.43
CA LYS A 60 27.09 5.68 -18.67
C LYS A 60 25.79 5.14 -19.28
N LYS A 61 24.64 5.49 -18.67
CA LYS A 61 23.30 5.02 -19.05
C LYS A 61 23.07 3.52 -18.82
N ASN A 62 23.85 2.87 -17.96
CA ASN A 62 23.54 1.52 -17.51
C ASN A 62 22.47 1.56 -16.43
N GLU A 63 21.61 0.53 -16.39
CA GLU A 63 20.62 0.39 -15.34
C GLU A 63 21.29 0.05 -14.00
N VAL A 64 20.90 0.78 -12.95
CA VAL A 64 21.28 0.50 -11.57
C VAL A 64 20.20 -0.38 -10.95
N PRO A 65 20.54 -1.61 -10.53
CA PRO A 65 19.59 -2.50 -9.89
C PRO A 65 19.00 -1.90 -8.61
N TYR A 66 17.69 -2.09 -8.40
CA TYR A 66 16.98 -1.62 -7.20
C TYR A 66 15.93 -2.60 -6.72
N ILE A 67 15.50 -2.42 -5.48
CA ILE A 67 14.31 -3.05 -4.92
C ILE A 67 13.32 -1.99 -4.46
N LEU A 68 12.03 -2.36 -4.46
CA LEU A 68 10.97 -1.54 -3.88
C LEU A 68 10.80 -1.86 -2.40
N LEU A 69 10.76 -0.81 -1.58
CA LEU A 69 10.46 -0.87 -0.16
C LEU A 69 9.19 -0.04 0.12
N ASN A 70 8.11 -0.73 0.46
CA ASN A 70 6.94 -0.10 1.04
C ASN A 70 7.20 0.12 2.53
N ASN A 71 7.05 1.34 2.99
CA ASN A 71 7.06 1.61 4.42
C ASN A 71 5.64 1.33 4.93
N GLU A 72 5.42 0.13 5.41
CA GLU A 72 4.16 -0.28 6.00
C GLU A 72 4.14 0.07 7.49
N ASN A 73 2.94 0.23 8.05
CA ASN A 73 2.78 0.29 9.48
C ASN A 73 3.42 -0.94 10.11
N THR A 74 4.41 -0.75 10.95
CA THR A 74 5.06 -1.88 11.60
C THR A 74 4.37 -2.15 12.94
N LYS A 75 3.91 -3.39 13.09
CA LYS A 75 3.47 -3.93 14.37
C LYS A 75 4.65 -4.68 14.97
N GLN A 76 5.38 -4.01 15.84
CA GLN A 76 6.43 -4.65 16.60
C GLN A 76 5.80 -5.28 17.83
N SER A 77 5.83 -6.60 17.92
CA SER A 77 5.37 -7.33 19.09
C SER A 77 6.58 -7.70 19.93
N SER A 78 6.64 -7.19 21.14
CA SER A 78 7.59 -7.63 22.14
C SER A 78 6.87 -8.37 23.25
N TYR A 79 7.44 -9.47 23.73
CA TYR A 79 6.89 -10.23 24.83
C TYR A 79 7.64 -9.92 26.11
N MET A 80 6.97 -9.25 27.05
CA MET A 80 7.52 -8.93 28.38
C MET A 80 7.15 -10.04 29.34
N ARG A 81 8.16 -10.74 29.88
CA ARG A 81 7.99 -11.85 30.82
C ARG A 81 7.85 -11.34 32.25
N PHE A 82 7.02 -12.05 33.01
CA PHE A 82 6.85 -11.83 34.43
C PHE A 82 7.35 -13.05 35.23
N HIS A 83 7.97 -12.78 36.35
CA HIS A 83 8.31 -13.85 37.30
C HIS A 83 7.05 -14.37 37.96
N PHE A 84 6.92 -15.69 38.08
CA PHE A 84 5.80 -16.33 38.74
C PHE A 84 6.22 -17.54 39.57
N GLU A 85 5.47 -17.80 40.61
CA GLU A 85 5.58 -18.97 41.48
C GLU A 85 4.34 -19.84 41.30
N ALA A 86 4.55 -21.16 41.14
CA ALA A 86 3.47 -22.13 41.01
C ALA A 86 3.42 -23.02 42.24
N VAL A 87 2.27 -23.08 42.89
CA VAL A 87 2.02 -23.92 44.09
C VAL A 87 0.78 -24.76 43.86
N ASN A 88 0.92 -26.08 44.01
CA ASN A 88 -0.18 -27.02 43.93
C ASN A 88 -0.62 -27.44 45.32
N ASN A 89 -1.87 -27.11 45.68
CA ASN A 89 -2.48 -27.59 46.91
C ASN A 89 -3.31 -28.86 46.63
N ALA A 90 -2.74 -30.01 46.98
CA ALA A 90 -3.39 -31.31 46.75
C ALA A 90 -4.66 -31.48 47.57
N LYS A 91 -4.75 -30.91 48.77
CA LYS A 91 -5.91 -31.03 49.65
C LYS A 91 -7.14 -30.38 49.08
N ASP A 92 -6.99 -29.19 48.50
CA ASP A 92 -8.09 -28.39 47.92
C ASP A 92 -8.25 -28.62 46.41
N SER A 93 -7.33 -29.37 45.80
CA SER A 93 -7.26 -29.59 44.36
C SER A 93 -7.23 -28.27 43.56
N VAL A 94 -6.40 -27.32 44.02
CA VAL A 94 -6.18 -25.99 43.42
C VAL A 94 -4.72 -25.81 43.12
N SER A 95 -4.43 -25.33 41.91
CA SER A 95 -3.10 -24.88 41.49
C SER A 95 -3.12 -23.34 41.52
N SER A 96 -2.27 -22.74 42.34
CA SER A 96 -2.15 -21.30 42.49
C SER A 96 -0.88 -20.82 41.78
N ILE A 97 -1.03 -19.83 40.94
CA ILE A 97 0.05 -19.14 40.24
C ILE A 97 0.11 -17.71 40.75
N ILE A 98 1.20 -17.33 41.38
CA ILE A 98 1.41 -15.98 41.90
C ILE A 98 2.40 -15.26 41.00
N ILE A 99 1.97 -14.18 40.38
CA ILE A 99 2.76 -13.35 39.44
C ILE A 99 3.17 -12.09 40.17
N GLU A 100 4.43 -11.69 40.05
CA GLU A 100 4.97 -10.48 40.66
C GLU A 100 4.98 -9.33 39.63
N ASN A 101 4.23 -8.26 39.92
CA ASN A 101 4.22 -6.97 39.23
C ASN A 101 5.11 -5.96 39.96
N LYS A 102 6.41 -6.22 40.00
CA LYS A 102 7.38 -5.43 40.73
C LYS A 102 7.36 -3.93 40.43
N ASN A 103 7.10 -3.58 39.18
CA ASN A 103 7.09 -2.20 38.70
C ASN A 103 5.73 -1.51 38.85
N LYS A 104 4.73 -2.15 39.45
CA LYS A 104 3.35 -1.64 39.62
C LYS A 104 2.75 -1.12 38.33
N LEU A 105 2.95 -1.87 37.23
CA LEU A 105 2.33 -1.56 35.95
C LEU A 105 0.82 -1.68 36.09
N LYS A 106 0.08 -0.80 35.43
CA LYS A 106 -1.36 -0.91 35.29
C LYS A 106 -1.69 -2.03 34.31
N LEU A 107 -2.24 -3.12 34.82
CA LEU A 107 -2.47 -4.36 34.09
C LEU A 107 -3.94 -4.70 34.04
N ASN A 108 -4.40 -5.24 32.91
CA ASN A 108 -5.76 -5.74 32.73
C ASN A 108 -5.81 -7.14 32.06
N HIS A 109 -4.65 -7.73 31.76
CA HIS A 109 -4.56 -9.08 31.22
C HIS A 109 -3.15 -9.64 31.39
N PHE A 110 -3.04 -10.98 31.29
CA PHE A 110 -1.78 -11.71 31.07
C PHE A 110 -1.98 -12.77 30.00
N THR A 111 -0.94 -13.06 29.24
CA THR A 111 -0.86 -14.19 28.32
C THR A 111 -0.01 -15.29 28.94
N PHE A 112 -0.59 -16.47 29.11
CA PHE A 112 0.06 -17.65 29.64
C PHE A 112 0.42 -18.57 28.48
N LYS A 113 1.65 -19.02 28.42
CA LYS A 113 2.09 -20.10 27.55
C LYS A 113 1.94 -21.43 28.30
N ILE A 114 1.04 -22.28 27.82
CA ILE A 114 0.60 -23.51 28.48
C ILE A 114 0.91 -24.68 27.58
N THR A 115 1.26 -25.85 28.14
CA THR A 115 1.37 -27.09 27.37
C THR A 115 0.03 -27.44 26.72
N ASN A 116 0.07 -27.83 25.44
CA ASN A 116 -1.12 -28.17 24.66
C ASN A 116 -1.91 -29.32 25.35
N THR A 117 -3.21 -29.09 25.62
CA THR A 117 -4.07 -30.03 26.36
C THR A 117 -5.55 -29.82 26.01
N LYS A 118 -6.34 -30.90 26.11
CA LYS A 118 -7.81 -30.87 25.83
C LYS A 118 -8.68 -30.64 27.08
N VAL A 119 -8.20 -29.90 28.08
CA VAL A 119 -8.93 -29.73 29.33
C VAL A 119 -9.74 -28.42 29.34
N LYS A 120 -10.83 -28.46 30.12
CA LYS A 120 -11.59 -27.27 30.53
C LYS A 120 -11.29 -27.02 32.00
N LYS A 121 -11.06 -25.75 32.38
CA LYS A 121 -10.69 -25.36 33.72
C LYS A 121 -11.52 -24.19 34.20
N ASN A 122 -11.86 -24.19 35.49
CA ASN A 122 -12.33 -22.99 36.17
C ASN A 122 -11.14 -22.30 36.84
N TYR A 123 -11.17 -20.99 36.83
CA TYR A 123 -10.15 -20.17 37.46
C TYR A 123 -10.77 -18.96 38.16
N SER A 124 -10.03 -18.45 39.15
CA SER A 124 -10.29 -17.18 39.82
C SER A 124 -9.02 -16.37 39.87
N ILE A 125 -9.17 -15.04 39.88
CA ILE A 125 -8.04 -14.10 39.92
C ILE A 125 -8.23 -13.17 41.12
N SER A 126 -7.17 -12.97 41.87
CA SER A 126 -7.11 -12.01 42.98
C SER A 126 -5.83 -11.21 42.97
N GLY A 127 -5.87 -9.99 43.47
CA GLY A 127 -4.75 -9.08 43.61
C GLY A 127 -4.39 -8.85 45.08
N SER A 128 -3.10 -8.60 45.36
CA SER A 128 -2.58 -8.29 46.67
C SER A 128 -1.36 -7.36 46.58
N ASN A 129 -1.12 -6.57 47.62
CA ASN A 129 0.11 -5.79 47.72
C ASN A 129 1.14 -6.40 48.67
N ASP A 130 0.74 -7.37 49.51
CA ASP A 130 1.56 -7.91 50.60
C ASP A 130 1.57 -9.44 50.68
N LYS A 131 0.88 -10.13 49.77
CA LYS A 131 0.63 -11.60 49.77
C LYS A 131 -0.19 -12.10 50.97
N LYS A 132 -0.71 -11.21 51.83
CA LYS A 132 -1.54 -11.56 53.01
C LYS A 132 -3.00 -11.33 52.74
N GLU A 133 -3.37 -10.13 52.33
CA GLU A 133 -4.74 -9.78 51.99
C GLU A 133 -4.93 -9.85 50.46
N TRP A 134 -5.96 -10.57 50.06
CA TRP A 134 -6.27 -10.81 48.66
C TRP A 134 -7.62 -10.29 48.26
N TYR A 135 -7.70 -9.49 47.24
CA TYR A 135 -8.94 -8.88 46.73
C TYR A 135 -9.33 -9.55 45.41
N GLY A 136 -10.58 -10.04 45.33
CA GLY A 136 -11.08 -10.74 44.14
C GLY A 136 -11.21 -9.80 42.93
N LEU A 137 -10.60 -10.17 41.82
CA LEU A 137 -10.69 -9.47 40.53
C LEU A 137 -11.65 -10.18 39.58
N SER A 138 -11.66 -11.52 39.63
CA SER A 138 -12.52 -12.37 38.81
C SER A 138 -12.75 -13.68 39.53
N THR A 139 -13.99 -14.19 39.53
CA THR A 139 -14.32 -15.39 40.28
C THR A 139 -14.96 -16.44 39.38
N ASN A 140 -14.53 -17.69 39.55
CA ASN A 140 -15.08 -18.90 38.92
C ASN A 140 -15.34 -18.78 37.41
N GLN A 141 -14.45 -18.18 36.70
CA GLN A 141 -14.49 -18.13 35.24
C GLN A 141 -14.07 -19.46 34.65
N MET A 142 -14.63 -19.81 33.49
CA MET A 142 -14.26 -21.04 32.78
C MET A 142 -13.50 -20.70 31.50
N PHE A 143 -12.43 -21.43 31.23
CA PHE A 143 -11.74 -21.35 29.96
C PHE A 143 -11.55 -22.73 29.33
N TYR A 144 -11.41 -22.74 28.01
CA TYR A 144 -11.25 -23.93 27.16
C TYR A 144 -10.45 -23.53 25.91
N GLY A 145 -10.24 -24.47 24.99
CA GLY A 145 -9.53 -24.16 23.74
C GLY A 145 -8.01 -24.24 23.82
N LEU A 146 -7.48 -24.96 24.80
CA LEU A 146 -6.04 -25.19 24.98
C LEU A 146 -5.47 -26.26 24.05
N ASN A 147 -6.21 -26.64 22.99
CA ASN A 147 -5.79 -27.68 22.06
C ASN A 147 -5.69 -27.09 20.63
N GLU A 148 -4.48 -26.97 20.14
CA GLU A 148 -4.20 -26.63 18.75
C GLU A 148 -3.50 -27.81 18.06
N ALA A 149 -3.94 -28.14 16.84
CA ALA A 149 -3.31 -29.21 16.05
C ALA A 149 -1.84 -28.84 15.76
N GLU A 150 -0.96 -29.83 15.79
CA GLU A 150 0.47 -29.68 15.45
C GLU A 150 1.32 -28.77 16.36
N LYS A 151 0.74 -28.25 17.46
CA LYS A 151 1.50 -27.43 18.42
C LYS A 151 1.72 -28.18 19.74
N THR A 152 2.89 -28.00 20.33
CA THR A 152 3.23 -28.53 21.66
C THR A 152 2.76 -27.60 22.78
N THR A 153 2.56 -26.32 22.48
CA THR A 153 2.17 -25.28 23.43
C THR A 153 1.09 -24.36 22.85
N VAL A 154 0.25 -23.78 23.72
CA VAL A 154 -0.83 -22.86 23.39
C VAL A 154 -0.67 -21.59 24.23
N GLU A 155 -1.00 -20.44 23.66
CA GLU A 155 -1.07 -19.18 24.37
C GLU A 155 -2.52 -18.86 24.73
N GLN A 156 -2.77 -18.59 26.01
CA GLN A 156 -4.08 -18.23 26.53
C GLN A 156 -4.00 -16.87 27.24
N THR A 157 -4.83 -15.92 26.81
CA THR A 157 -4.95 -14.62 27.48
C THR A 157 -6.07 -14.65 28.52
N PHE A 158 -5.75 -14.21 29.73
CA PHE A 158 -6.68 -14.04 30.85
C PHE A 158 -6.86 -12.54 31.13
N SER A 159 -8.06 -12.04 30.97
CA SER A 159 -8.41 -10.64 31.23
C SER A 159 -9.02 -10.45 32.61
N PHE A 160 -8.77 -9.28 33.21
CA PHE A 160 -9.28 -8.90 34.53
C PHE A 160 -9.42 -7.37 34.60
N PRO A 161 -10.12 -6.82 35.60
CA PRO A 161 -10.23 -5.37 35.79
C PRO A 161 -8.87 -4.71 35.92
N LEU A 162 -8.71 -3.51 35.31
CA LEU A 162 -7.47 -2.73 35.37
C LEU A 162 -7.06 -2.47 36.82
N ASN A 163 -5.83 -2.86 37.18
CA ASN A 163 -5.28 -2.70 38.50
C ASN A 163 -3.74 -2.58 38.45
N ASP A 164 -3.13 -2.26 39.61
CA ASP A 164 -1.69 -2.12 39.79
C ASP A 164 -1.18 -2.89 41.02
N TYR A 165 -1.86 -3.96 41.42
CA TYR A 165 -1.42 -4.81 42.50
C TYR A 165 0.00 -5.33 42.28
N THR A 166 0.78 -5.42 43.37
CA THR A 166 2.14 -5.96 43.36
C THR A 166 2.16 -7.48 43.06
N PHE A 167 1.11 -8.18 43.49
CA PHE A 167 0.97 -9.61 43.27
C PHE A 167 -0.40 -9.92 42.69
N LEU A 168 -0.43 -10.76 41.67
CA LEU A 168 -1.65 -11.28 41.06
C LEU A 168 -1.64 -12.79 41.19
N LYS A 169 -2.70 -13.35 41.77
CA LYS A 169 -2.85 -14.78 41.99
C LYS A 169 -3.93 -15.34 41.09
N PHE A 170 -3.58 -16.36 40.31
CA PHE A 170 -4.48 -17.16 39.50
C PHE A 170 -4.65 -18.51 40.15
N GLU A 171 -5.87 -18.91 40.44
CA GLU A 171 -6.21 -20.17 41.07
C GLU A 171 -7.00 -21.05 40.08
N PHE A 172 -6.43 -22.19 39.69
CA PHE A 172 -7.02 -23.13 38.75
C PHE A 172 -7.47 -24.38 39.48
N SER A 173 -8.76 -24.74 39.36
CA SER A 173 -9.27 -26.00 39.91
C SER A 173 -8.83 -27.17 39.07
N TYR A 174 -8.31 -28.24 39.71
CA TYR A 174 -7.97 -29.47 39.06
C TYR A 174 -8.69 -30.72 39.64
N LYS A 175 -9.86 -30.50 40.28
CA LYS A 175 -10.69 -31.60 40.85
C LYS A 175 -11.05 -32.71 39.86
N LYS A 176 -11.14 -32.40 38.59
CA LYS A 176 -11.55 -33.31 37.50
C LYS A 176 -10.44 -33.57 36.46
N SER A 177 -9.22 -33.08 36.63
CA SER A 177 -8.13 -33.19 35.69
C SER A 177 -6.80 -32.84 36.34
N LEU A 178 -5.67 -33.13 35.71
CA LEU A 178 -4.35 -32.77 36.22
C LEU A 178 -4.13 -31.25 36.25
N PRO A 179 -3.21 -30.72 37.11
CA PRO A 179 -2.78 -29.34 37.06
C PRO A 179 -2.31 -28.92 35.67
N LEU A 180 -2.46 -27.65 35.34
CA LEU A 180 -1.92 -27.08 34.09
C LEU A 180 -0.41 -26.92 34.20
N GLN A 181 0.29 -27.30 33.17
CA GLN A 181 1.70 -27.02 33.06
C GLN A 181 1.89 -25.66 32.35
N ILE A 182 2.20 -24.62 33.14
CA ILE A 182 2.44 -23.25 32.66
C ILE A 182 3.95 -23.11 32.44
N LEU A 183 4.32 -22.70 31.24
CA LEU A 183 5.71 -22.61 30.79
C LEU A 183 6.22 -21.17 30.89
N ASP A 184 5.36 -20.19 30.65
CA ASP A 184 5.72 -18.78 30.66
C ASP A 184 4.48 -17.91 30.89
N ILE A 185 4.69 -16.72 31.47
CA ILE A 185 3.64 -15.73 31.67
C ILE A 185 4.18 -14.35 31.30
N GLY A 186 3.42 -13.62 30.50
CA GLY A 186 3.84 -12.31 30.07
C GLY A 186 2.76 -11.47 29.43
N LEU A 187 3.18 -10.38 28.86
CA LEU A 187 2.38 -9.44 28.09
C LEU A 187 2.94 -9.30 26.70
N HIS A 188 2.07 -9.36 25.69
CA HIS A 188 2.41 -8.91 24.35
C HIS A 188 2.24 -7.40 24.27
N ASN A 189 3.34 -6.68 24.28
CA ASN A 189 3.35 -5.27 23.95
C ASN A 189 3.37 -5.12 22.43
N HIS A 190 2.34 -4.53 21.90
CA HIS A 190 2.26 -4.18 20.49
C HIS A 190 2.60 -2.71 20.32
N LEU A 191 3.80 -2.44 19.82
CA LEU A 191 4.17 -1.12 19.37
C LEU A 191 3.69 -0.97 17.92
N TYR A 192 2.70 -0.11 17.72
CA TYR A 192 2.27 0.29 16.39
C TYR A 192 3.04 1.53 15.99
N THR A 193 3.94 1.39 15.02
CA THR A 193 4.58 2.54 14.40
C THR A 193 3.86 2.80 13.08
N THR A 194 3.13 3.90 13.01
CA THR A 194 2.51 4.38 11.78
C THR A 194 3.61 4.89 10.85
N ALA A 195 3.67 4.37 9.64
CA ALA A 195 4.54 4.92 8.62
C ALA A 195 4.14 6.38 8.35
N PRO A 196 5.10 7.32 8.21
CA PRO A 196 4.78 8.68 7.83
C PRO A 196 4.07 8.68 6.48
N GLN A 197 3.03 9.49 6.36
CA GLN A 197 2.29 9.65 5.10
C GLN A 197 2.82 10.85 4.33
N ILE A 198 2.76 10.79 3.01
CA ILE A 198 3.14 11.88 2.12
C ILE A 198 1.86 12.61 1.70
N GLU A 199 1.78 13.90 2.01
CA GLU A 199 0.65 14.73 1.61
C GLU A 199 0.72 15.04 0.10
N ILE A 200 -0.41 14.89 -0.58
CA ILE A 200 -0.59 15.30 -1.98
C ILE A 200 -1.11 16.73 -1.95
N THR A 201 -0.35 17.70 -2.46
CA THR A 201 -0.67 19.12 -2.33
C THR A 201 -1.28 19.77 -3.58
N ASP A 202 -1.00 19.23 -4.76
CA ASP A 202 -1.37 19.85 -6.03
C ASP A 202 -2.75 19.42 -6.53
N PHE A 203 -3.81 20.01 -5.94
CA PHE A 203 -5.19 19.78 -6.35
C PHE A 203 -6.07 21.01 -6.17
N LYS A 204 -7.22 21.00 -6.82
CA LYS A 204 -8.27 22.02 -6.71
C LYS A 204 -9.58 21.35 -6.27
N ILE A 205 -10.35 22.04 -5.43
CA ILE A 205 -11.67 21.60 -4.99
C ILE A 205 -12.73 22.57 -5.51
N LYS A 206 -13.75 22.01 -6.16
CA LYS A 206 -15.01 22.70 -6.48
C LYS A 206 -16.12 22.12 -5.60
N SER A 207 -16.88 22.97 -4.93
CA SER A 207 -18.05 22.56 -4.13
C SER A 207 -19.33 22.97 -4.84
N SER A 208 -20.31 22.07 -4.88
CA SER A 208 -21.68 22.34 -5.33
C SER A 208 -22.67 21.68 -4.38
N THR A 209 -23.79 22.34 -4.13
CA THR A 209 -24.88 21.80 -3.29
C THR A 209 -26.12 21.58 -4.15
N ASP A 210 -26.58 20.34 -4.15
CA ASP A 210 -27.82 19.94 -4.78
C ASP A 210 -28.94 20.03 -3.72
N LYS A 211 -29.87 20.98 -3.91
CA LYS A 211 -30.98 21.22 -2.99
C LYS A 211 -32.09 20.17 -3.11
N GLU A 212 -32.26 19.60 -4.29
CA GLU A 212 -33.31 18.59 -4.54
C GLU A 212 -32.91 17.25 -3.91
N ASN A 213 -31.67 16.81 -4.14
CA ASN A 213 -31.13 15.58 -3.57
C ASN A 213 -30.54 15.76 -2.17
N LYS A 214 -30.52 17.01 -1.65
CA LYS A 214 -30.00 17.35 -0.32
C LYS A 214 -28.58 16.85 -0.09
N THR A 215 -27.71 17.00 -1.12
CA THR A 215 -26.32 16.57 -1.09
C THR A 215 -25.36 17.73 -1.35
N THR A 216 -24.14 17.60 -0.86
CA THR A 216 -23.01 18.46 -1.25
C THR A 216 -22.00 17.59 -2.00
N GLN A 217 -21.63 18.02 -3.21
CA GLN A 217 -20.62 17.37 -4.01
C GLN A 217 -19.35 18.23 -4.01
N LEU A 218 -18.22 17.61 -3.69
CA LEU A 218 -16.88 18.19 -3.74
C LEU A 218 -16.11 17.47 -4.85
N THR A 219 -15.92 18.16 -5.96
CA THR A 219 -15.09 17.67 -7.07
C THR A 219 -13.65 18.06 -6.81
N VAL A 220 -12.80 17.07 -6.58
CA VAL A 220 -11.36 17.23 -6.35
C VAL A 220 -10.63 16.86 -7.62
N THR A 221 -9.91 17.81 -8.20
CA THR A 221 -9.15 17.63 -9.45
C THR A 221 -7.66 17.82 -9.17
N PHE A 222 -6.88 16.75 -9.32
CA PHE A 222 -5.41 16.75 -9.22
C PHE A 222 -4.79 17.19 -10.55
N ASN A 223 -3.60 17.76 -10.52
CA ASN A 223 -2.88 18.14 -11.74
C ASN A 223 -2.58 16.93 -12.63
N THR A 224 -2.23 15.79 -12.02
CA THR A 224 -2.01 14.50 -12.67
C THR A 224 -2.71 13.40 -11.87
N PRO A 225 -3.01 12.23 -12.45
CA PRO A 225 -3.61 11.11 -11.71
C PRO A 225 -2.77 10.76 -10.48
N GLN A 226 -3.38 10.60 -9.31
CA GLN A 226 -2.68 10.34 -8.06
C GLN A 226 -3.11 9.02 -7.42
N HIS A 227 -2.15 8.36 -6.78
CA HIS A 227 -2.46 7.30 -5.84
C HIS A 227 -2.98 7.93 -4.56
N ILE A 228 -4.25 7.74 -4.24
CA ILE A 228 -4.85 8.28 -3.03
C ILE A 228 -5.10 7.11 -2.08
N GLU A 229 -4.34 7.05 -0.99
CA GLU A 229 -4.40 5.94 -0.04
C GLU A 229 -5.09 6.31 1.27
N SER A 230 -5.13 7.61 1.60
CA SER A 230 -5.96 8.10 2.69
C SER A 230 -6.34 9.57 2.50
N MET A 231 -7.39 9.98 3.22
CA MET A 231 -7.85 11.37 3.25
C MET A 231 -8.22 11.78 4.67
N ALA A 232 -8.11 13.07 4.97
CA ALA A 232 -8.49 13.65 6.25
C ALA A 232 -9.32 14.93 6.04
N PHE A 233 -10.32 15.13 6.88
CA PHE A 233 -11.18 16.30 6.86
C PHE A 233 -11.00 17.12 8.14
N ASP A 234 -10.82 18.43 7.98
CA ASP A 234 -10.93 19.43 9.05
C ASP A 234 -12.27 20.15 8.88
N ILE A 235 -13.19 19.92 9.82
CA ILE A 235 -14.58 20.42 9.78
C ILE A 235 -14.83 21.30 11.01
N LYS A 236 -15.40 22.49 10.79
CA LYS A 236 -15.63 23.49 11.84
C LYS A 236 -16.91 23.31 12.62
N ASN A 237 -17.83 22.46 12.16
CA ASN A 237 -19.10 22.25 12.84
C ASN A 237 -18.88 21.53 14.19
N ASP A 238 -19.56 21.97 15.25
CA ASP A 238 -19.41 21.41 16.59
C ASP A 238 -20.05 20.00 16.70
N VAL A 239 -21.23 19.82 16.10
CA VAL A 239 -21.98 18.56 16.15
C VAL A 239 -22.49 18.21 14.75
N PHE A 240 -22.06 17.07 14.25
CA PHE A 240 -22.53 16.54 12.97
C PHE A 240 -22.35 15.03 12.86
N LEU A 241 -23.18 14.45 12.03
CA LEU A 241 -23.08 13.06 11.54
C LEU A 241 -23.59 13.06 10.10
N ARG A 242 -22.74 12.70 9.12
CA ARG A 242 -23.08 12.70 7.70
C ARG A 242 -22.52 11.47 7.02
N LYS A 243 -23.35 10.79 6.25
CA LYS A 243 -22.88 9.76 5.32
C LYS A 243 -22.26 10.44 4.12
N ALA A 244 -21.19 9.85 3.62
CA ALA A 244 -20.49 10.33 2.44
C ALA A 244 -19.96 9.16 1.63
N LYS A 245 -19.72 9.42 0.34
CA LYS A 245 -19.15 8.44 -0.58
C LYS A 245 -18.18 9.08 -1.55
N ILE A 246 -17.25 8.28 -2.05
CA ILE A 246 -16.34 8.66 -3.14
C ILE A 246 -16.85 8.03 -4.43
N LEU A 247 -16.95 8.85 -5.46
CA LEU A 247 -17.31 8.47 -6.82
C LEU A 247 -16.20 8.88 -7.77
N VAL A 248 -16.03 8.12 -8.85
CA VAL A 248 -15.12 8.44 -9.96
C VAL A 248 -15.88 8.40 -11.28
N ASN A 249 -15.60 9.35 -12.16
CA ASN A 249 -16.18 9.36 -13.49
C ASN A 249 -15.43 8.35 -14.37
N LYS A 250 -16.14 7.39 -14.91
CA LYS A 250 -15.64 6.35 -15.82
C LYS A 250 -16.35 6.42 -17.15
N THR A 251 -15.69 5.93 -18.19
CA THR A 251 -16.28 5.77 -19.51
C THR A 251 -16.26 4.30 -19.88
N ARG A 252 -17.34 3.84 -20.49
CA ARG A 252 -17.42 2.50 -21.08
C ARG A 252 -17.93 2.57 -22.50
N THR A 253 -17.42 1.71 -23.36
CA THR A 253 -17.91 1.60 -24.74
C THR A 253 -18.79 0.37 -24.88
N ILE A 254 -20.09 0.58 -25.16
CA ILE A 254 -21.06 -0.49 -25.40
C ILE A 254 -21.54 -0.36 -26.83
N LYS A 255 -21.35 -1.40 -27.66
CA LYS A 255 -21.82 -1.45 -29.08
C LYS A 255 -21.49 -0.16 -29.87
N LYS A 256 -20.25 0.36 -29.77
CA LYS A 256 -19.74 1.59 -30.41
C LYS A 256 -20.30 2.92 -29.85
N ARG A 257 -21.03 2.90 -28.77
CA ARG A 257 -21.43 4.11 -28.03
C ARG A 257 -20.60 4.24 -26.78
N THR A 258 -20.03 5.42 -26.54
CA THR A 258 -19.31 5.75 -25.33
C THR A 258 -20.31 6.33 -24.32
N GLU A 259 -20.43 5.71 -23.17
CA GLU A 259 -21.27 6.16 -22.07
C GLU A 259 -20.40 6.57 -20.88
N ASN A 260 -20.72 7.70 -20.27
CA ASN A 260 -20.12 8.13 -19.02
C ASN A 260 -20.98 7.60 -17.88
N TYR A 261 -20.34 7.08 -16.84
CA TYR A 261 -21.01 6.65 -15.62
C TYR A 261 -20.14 6.99 -14.40
N GLN A 262 -20.79 7.05 -13.25
CA GLN A 262 -20.07 7.23 -11.98
C GLN A 262 -19.89 5.86 -11.33
N ASP A 263 -18.64 5.53 -11.02
CA ASP A 263 -18.29 4.32 -10.30
C ASP A 263 -18.13 4.66 -8.82
N HIS A 264 -18.73 3.81 -7.98
CA HIS A 264 -18.67 3.96 -6.54
C HIS A 264 -17.41 3.29 -6.00
N VAL A 265 -16.59 4.06 -5.26
CA VAL A 265 -15.29 3.59 -4.75
C VAL A 265 -15.34 3.24 -3.27
N PHE A 266 -15.91 4.14 -2.44
CA PHE A 266 -15.83 4.01 -0.99
C PHE A 266 -16.97 4.75 -0.28
N ASN A 267 -17.53 4.16 0.78
CA ASN A 267 -18.46 4.80 1.71
C ASN A 267 -17.78 5.10 3.03
N PHE A 268 -18.10 6.24 3.63
CA PHE A 268 -17.59 6.64 4.94
C PHE A 268 -18.59 7.54 5.66
N GLU A 269 -18.31 7.84 6.92
CA GLU A 269 -19.16 8.67 7.76
C GLU A 269 -18.33 9.76 8.42
N LEU A 270 -18.72 11.00 8.23
CA LEU A 270 -18.15 12.17 8.87
C LEU A 270 -18.85 12.40 10.21
N HIS A 271 -18.08 12.44 11.30
CA HIS A 271 -18.61 12.50 12.65
C HIS A 271 -17.81 13.45 13.55
N SER A 272 -18.49 14.35 14.30
CA SER A 272 -17.85 15.34 15.17
C SER A 272 -17.08 14.76 16.35
N GLY A 273 -17.43 13.54 16.79
CA GLY A 273 -16.80 12.88 17.95
C GLY A 273 -15.55 12.05 17.61
N THR A 274 -15.11 12.01 16.35
CA THR A 274 -13.96 11.20 15.91
C THR A 274 -13.02 12.00 15.02
N GLN A 275 -11.80 11.50 14.86
CA GLN A 275 -10.93 11.99 13.79
C GLN A 275 -11.48 11.52 12.45
N ASN A 276 -11.77 12.48 11.54
CA ASN A 276 -12.27 12.17 10.22
C ASN A 276 -11.11 11.86 9.26
N ILE A 277 -10.42 10.74 9.53
CA ILE A 277 -9.31 10.20 8.73
C ILE A 277 -9.76 8.84 8.19
N PHE A 278 -9.66 8.66 6.88
CA PHE A 278 -10.16 7.47 6.19
C PHE A 278 -9.06 6.87 5.32
N GLU A 279 -8.79 5.57 5.50
CA GLU A 279 -8.00 4.80 4.55
C GLU A 279 -8.89 4.43 3.37
N LEU A 280 -8.37 4.61 2.16
CA LEU A 280 -9.10 4.34 0.93
C LEU A 280 -8.65 3.01 0.33
N PRO A 281 -9.53 2.32 -0.42
CA PRO A 281 -9.10 1.25 -1.30
C PRO A 281 -8.16 1.81 -2.38
N TYR A 282 -7.62 0.94 -3.23
CA TYR A 282 -6.77 1.40 -4.33
C TYR A 282 -7.51 2.41 -5.22
N VAL A 283 -7.04 3.66 -5.21
CA VAL A 283 -7.54 4.76 -6.07
C VAL A 283 -6.37 5.34 -6.83
N PHE A 284 -6.45 5.33 -8.16
CA PHE A 284 -5.49 6.02 -9.04
C PHE A 284 -6.28 6.85 -10.05
N GLU A 285 -6.57 8.09 -9.70
CA GLU A 285 -7.46 8.96 -10.47
C GLU A 285 -6.94 10.41 -10.52
N LYS A 286 -7.27 11.08 -11.61
CA LYS A 286 -7.05 12.54 -11.75
C LYS A 286 -8.16 13.35 -11.09
N GLU A 287 -9.37 12.79 -11.04
CA GLU A 287 -10.53 13.46 -10.46
C GLU A 287 -11.35 12.47 -9.63
N ILE A 288 -11.71 12.89 -8.44
CA ILE A 288 -12.65 12.18 -7.57
C ILE A 288 -13.78 13.12 -7.17
N ILE A 289 -14.95 12.56 -6.92
CA ILE A 289 -16.11 13.27 -6.41
C ILE A 289 -16.42 12.74 -5.03
N ILE A 290 -16.47 13.62 -4.03
CA ILE A 290 -16.91 13.32 -2.68
C ILE A 290 -18.34 13.82 -2.55
N GLU A 291 -19.30 12.94 -2.40
CA GLU A 291 -20.70 13.29 -2.19
C GLU A 291 -21.07 13.09 -0.71
N ILE A 292 -21.59 14.14 -0.09
CA ILE A 292 -21.97 14.19 1.33
C ILE A 292 -23.49 14.34 1.40
N GLU A 293 -24.17 13.44 2.11
CA GLU A 293 -25.61 13.50 2.34
C GLU A 293 -25.91 14.50 3.45
N ASN A 294 -26.53 15.65 3.11
CA ASN A 294 -26.91 16.66 4.08
C ASN A 294 -28.23 16.35 4.77
N ASN A 295 -29.14 15.63 4.10
CA ASN A 295 -30.53 15.46 4.51
C ASN A 295 -31.20 16.85 4.72
N ASP A 296 -31.88 17.08 5.86
CA ASP A 296 -32.51 18.36 6.19
C ASP A 296 -31.57 19.35 6.91
N ASN A 297 -30.28 19.05 6.96
CA ASN A 297 -29.31 19.89 7.64
C ASN A 297 -28.55 20.80 6.65
N PRO A 298 -28.00 21.94 7.09
CA PRO A 298 -27.13 22.74 6.26
C PRO A 298 -25.85 21.99 5.88
N PRO A 299 -25.22 22.36 4.74
CA PRO A 299 -23.93 21.81 4.35
C PRO A 299 -22.88 21.96 5.46
N LEU A 300 -21.93 21.03 5.53
CA LEU A 300 -20.82 21.09 6.47
C LEU A 300 -19.84 22.23 6.08
N ASN A 301 -19.33 22.91 7.09
CA ASN A 301 -18.27 23.90 6.95
C ASN A 301 -16.90 23.20 6.97
N ILE A 302 -16.48 22.71 5.81
CA ILE A 302 -15.21 22.01 5.64
C ILE A 302 -14.11 23.06 5.45
N LYS A 303 -13.19 23.14 6.42
CA LYS A 303 -12.05 24.06 6.38
C LYS A 303 -10.96 23.56 5.43
N GLN A 304 -10.65 22.27 5.49
CA GLN A 304 -9.60 21.66 4.68
C GLN A 304 -9.87 20.18 4.46
N ILE A 305 -9.45 19.68 3.30
CA ILE A 305 -9.32 18.24 3.02
C ILE A 305 -7.87 18.01 2.65
N LYS A 306 -7.29 16.95 3.20
CA LYS A 306 -5.93 16.51 2.89
C LYS A 306 -5.98 15.10 2.30
N PHE A 307 -5.12 14.85 1.33
CA PHE A 307 -4.96 13.54 0.70
C PHE A 307 -3.53 13.05 0.89
N PHE A 308 -3.38 11.75 1.08
CA PHE A 308 -2.08 11.17 1.41
C PHE A 308 -1.79 9.90 0.62
N GLN A 309 -0.50 9.66 0.45
CA GLN A 309 0.07 8.40 -0.05
C GLN A 309 0.97 7.77 1.01
N LYS A 310 1.03 6.44 1.06
CA LYS A 310 2.07 5.73 1.80
C LYS A 310 3.41 5.91 1.08
N PRO A 311 4.51 6.14 1.81
CA PRO A 311 5.80 6.31 1.17
C PRO A 311 6.25 5.03 0.45
N LEU A 312 6.71 5.20 -0.78
CA LEU A 312 7.31 4.16 -1.58
C LEU A 312 8.76 4.54 -1.87
N TYR A 313 9.68 3.67 -1.50
CA TYR A 313 11.10 3.87 -1.73
C TYR A 313 11.67 2.86 -2.71
N VAL A 314 12.69 3.25 -3.43
CA VAL A 314 13.63 2.34 -4.08
C VAL A 314 14.92 2.31 -3.28
N ILE A 315 15.51 1.11 -3.11
CA ILE A 315 16.82 0.92 -2.50
C ILE A 315 17.76 0.45 -3.61
N CYS A 316 18.87 1.15 -3.79
CA CYS A 316 19.88 0.87 -4.78
C CYS A 316 21.29 1.18 -4.25
N ASN A 317 22.30 0.54 -4.82
CA ASN A 317 23.70 0.78 -4.46
C ASN A 317 24.25 1.92 -5.34
N LEU A 318 24.62 3.04 -4.70
CA LEU A 318 25.12 4.23 -5.36
C LEU A 318 26.54 4.56 -4.93
N GLN A 319 27.32 5.14 -5.84
CA GLN A 319 28.70 5.52 -5.61
C GLN A 319 28.82 7.02 -5.40
N HIS A 320 29.71 7.42 -4.51
CA HIS A 320 30.01 8.84 -4.26
C HIS A 320 30.52 9.51 -5.55
N SER A 321 30.11 10.74 -5.76
CA SER A 321 30.51 11.57 -6.91
C SER A 321 30.10 11.04 -8.30
N GLU A 322 29.26 10.02 -8.37
CA GLU A 322 28.66 9.59 -9.62
C GLU A 322 27.29 10.24 -9.81
N ALA A 323 26.97 10.63 -11.05
CA ALA A 323 25.68 11.20 -11.39
C ALA A 323 24.69 10.09 -11.77
N TYR A 324 23.47 10.20 -11.26
CA TYR A 324 22.40 9.25 -11.56
C TYR A 324 21.15 9.97 -12.06
N GLU A 325 20.46 9.34 -12.99
CA GLU A 325 19.17 9.78 -13.51
C GLU A 325 18.07 8.78 -13.14
N ALA A 326 16.94 9.29 -12.72
CA ALA A 326 15.71 8.51 -12.60
C ALA A 326 14.86 8.74 -13.85
N ILE A 327 14.42 7.67 -14.51
CA ILE A 327 13.59 7.76 -15.71
C ILE A 327 12.31 6.96 -15.54
N ILE A 328 11.25 7.39 -16.25
CA ILE A 328 10.04 6.60 -16.48
C ILE A 328 9.83 6.50 -17.97
N ASP A 329 9.81 5.28 -18.48
CA ASP A 329 9.56 4.96 -19.87
C ASP A 329 8.53 3.84 -19.97
N THR A 330 7.34 4.16 -20.49
CA THR A 330 6.22 3.24 -20.60
C THR A 330 6.42 2.12 -21.62
N THR A 331 7.48 2.16 -22.38
CA THR A 331 7.86 1.08 -23.32
C THR A 331 8.66 -0.03 -22.64
N LEU A 332 9.19 0.21 -21.43
CA LEU A 332 10.00 -0.76 -20.70
C LEU A 332 9.13 -1.85 -20.05
N HIS A 333 9.72 -3.04 -19.97
CA HIS A 333 9.13 -4.15 -19.25
C HIS A 333 9.57 -4.16 -17.77
N LYS A 334 8.92 -5.01 -16.98
CA LYS A 334 9.30 -5.22 -15.59
C LYS A 334 10.78 -5.62 -15.49
N PRO A 335 11.60 -4.90 -14.70
CA PRO A 335 12.99 -5.28 -14.49
C PRO A 335 13.07 -6.54 -13.62
N VAL A 336 14.11 -7.34 -13.85
CA VAL A 336 14.43 -8.51 -13.03
C VAL A 336 15.84 -8.31 -12.48
N TYR A 337 15.92 -7.95 -11.20
CA TYR A 337 17.18 -7.74 -10.52
C TYR A 337 17.39 -8.78 -9.42
N ASP A 338 18.58 -9.33 -9.29
CA ASP A 338 18.94 -10.30 -8.24
C ASP A 338 18.80 -9.71 -6.83
N LEU A 339 18.88 -8.40 -6.72
CA LEU A 339 18.76 -7.66 -5.46
C LEU A 339 17.45 -7.95 -4.70
N VAL A 340 16.37 -8.33 -5.40
CA VAL A 340 15.07 -8.69 -4.81
C VAL A 340 15.21 -9.83 -3.81
N ASN A 341 16.14 -10.76 -4.02
CA ASN A 341 16.37 -11.90 -3.14
C ASN A 341 16.99 -11.51 -1.78
N PHE A 342 17.49 -10.29 -1.66
CA PHE A 342 18.16 -9.76 -0.46
C PHE A 342 17.32 -8.72 0.28
N LYS A 343 16.05 -8.60 -0.02
CA LYS A 343 15.15 -7.57 0.55
C LYS A 343 15.13 -7.53 2.07
N SER A 344 15.22 -8.68 2.74
CA SER A 344 15.24 -8.79 4.21
C SER A 344 16.50 -8.21 4.87
N ASN A 345 17.56 -7.96 4.12
CA ASN A 345 18.84 -7.48 4.63
C ASN A 345 18.91 -5.96 4.74
N PHE A 346 17.89 -5.24 4.26
CA PHE A 346 17.88 -3.79 4.26
C PHE A 346 17.07 -3.23 5.43
N ASN A 347 17.74 -2.43 6.26
CA ASN A 347 17.12 -1.71 7.38
C ASN A 347 16.51 -0.38 6.92
N SER A 348 15.64 0.20 7.74
CA SER A 348 15.03 1.52 7.51
C SER A 348 16.02 2.69 7.54
N ASP A 349 17.21 2.51 8.12
CA ASP A 349 18.20 3.56 8.40
C ASP A 349 19.23 3.78 7.28
N LEU A 350 18.84 3.56 6.04
CA LEU A 350 19.71 3.86 4.90
C LEU A 350 19.77 5.37 4.64
N PRO A 351 20.94 5.90 4.19
CA PRO A 351 21.04 7.27 3.73
C PRO A 351 20.04 7.53 2.62
N GLN A 352 19.44 8.73 2.66
CA GLN A 352 18.39 9.11 1.75
C GLN A 352 18.92 9.98 0.61
N ALA A 353 18.55 9.64 -0.61
CA ALA A 353 18.67 10.50 -1.78
C ALA A 353 17.28 10.90 -2.27
N ILE A 354 17.19 11.98 -3.02
CA ILE A 354 15.94 12.50 -3.59
C ILE A 354 16.05 12.65 -5.10
N ILE A 355 14.91 12.60 -5.78
CA ILE A 355 14.82 12.90 -7.21
C ILE A 355 14.44 14.36 -7.34
N THR A 356 15.27 15.14 -8.03
CA THR A 356 15.07 16.56 -8.35
C THR A 356 14.86 16.75 -9.85
N ASP A 357 14.40 17.93 -10.26
CA ASP A 357 14.21 18.31 -11.67
C ASP A 357 13.40 17.28 -12.49
N PHE A 358 12.43 16.62 -11.82
CA PHE A 358 11.61 15.60 -12.47
C PHE A 358 10.63 16.26 -13.45
N ARG A 359 10.79 15.94 -14.75
CA ARG A 359 10.02 16.53 -15.82
C ARG A 359 9.79 15.57 -16.98
N LYS A 360 8.75 15.87 -17.76
CA LYS A 360 8.47 15.18 -19.01
C LYS A 360 9.55 15.51 -20.06
N ILE A 361 10.04 14.50 -20.75
CA ILE A 361 10.96 14.67 -21.86
C ILE A 361 10.15 15.03 -23.11
N ASN A 362 10.36 16.22 -23.66
CA ASN A 362 9.81 16.55 -24.97
C ASN A 362 10.68 15.91 -26.04
N THR A 363 10.18 14.81 -26.61
CA THR A 363 10.88 14.02 -27.64
C THR A 363 11.17 14.81 -28.94
N GLU A 364 10.63 16.01 -29.09
CA GLU A 364 10.88 16.83 -30.29
C GLU A 364 12.32 17.35 -30.41
N ASN A 365 13.08 17.42 -29.31
CA ASN A 365 14.43 18.00 -29.31
C ASN A 365 15.59 16.98 -29.13
N GLU A 366 15.32 15.71 -28.82
CA GLU A 366 16.38 14.71 -28.66
C GLU A 366 16.50 13.68 -29.82
N SER A 367 15.80 13.90 -30.93
CA SER A 367 15.84 13.02 -32.09
C SER A 367 17.18 13.05 -32.91
N SER A 368 18.22 13.66 -32.37
CA SER A 368 19.50 13.81 -33.12
C SER A 368 20.61 12.83 -32.79
N ILE A 369 20.43 11.83 -31.93
CA ILE A 369 21.54 10.86 -31.61
C ILE A 369 21.15 9.39 -31.79
N ASN A 370 19.93 9.03 -32.14
CA ASN A 370 19.68 7.66 -32.57
C ASN A 370 19.83 7.57 -34.10
N SER A 371 20.96 7.11 -34.58
CA SER A 371 21.12 6.71 -35.97
C SER A 371 20.02 5.67 -36.29
N LYS A 372 18.99 6.13 -37.02
CA LYS A 372 17.94 5.22 -37.51
C LYS A 372 18.62 4.05 -38.19
N SER A 373 18.37 2.85 -37.77
CA SER A 373 18.84 1.65 -38.47
C SER A 373 18.44 1.77 -39.93
N PHE A 374 19.29 1.36 -40.85
CA PHE A 374 19.06 1.41 -42.31
C PHE A 374 17.64 0.94 -42.68
N TRP A 375 17.12 -0.07 -41.99
CA TRP A 375 15.78 -0.65 -42.15
C TRP A 375 14.62 0.31 -41.81
N GLN A 376 14.87 1.38 -41.07
CA GLN A 376 13.88 2.39 -40.63
C GLN A 376 13.99 3.67 -41.49
N THR A 377 14.82 3.68 -42.51
CA THR A 377 14.99 4.84 -43.40
C THR A 377 13.93 4.83 -44.52
N ASN A 378 13.47 6.03 -44.90
CA ASN A 378 12.61 6.17 -46.09
C ASN A 378 13.28 5.58 -47.34
N THR A 379 14.60 5.62 -47.44
CA THR A 379 15.40 5.07 -48.53
C THR A 379 15.19 3.56 -48.65
N PHE A 380 15.21 2.80 -47.54
CA PHE A 380 14.95 1.38 -47.54
C PHE A 380 13.51 1.06 -48.01
N MET A 381 12.55 1.82 -47.55
CA MET A 381 11.14 1.65 -47.97
C MET A 381 11.02 1.82 -49.51
N TRP A 382 11.65 2.86 -50.09
CA TRP A 382 11.62 3.07 -51.53
C TRP A 382 12.34 1.98 -52.33
N ILE A 383 13.44 1.43 -51.80
CA ILE A 383 14.15 0.28 -52.40
C ILE A 383 13.23 -0.94 -52.43
N CYS A 384 12.50 -1.24 -51.34
CA CYS A 384 11.57 -2.36 -51.29
C CYS A 384 10.40 -2.17 -52.28
N ILE A 385 9.85 -0.96 -52.43
CA ILE A 385 8.80 -0.64 -53.35
C ILE A 385 9.30 -0.85 -54.83
N LEU A 386 10.51 -0.37 -55.14
CA LEU A 386 11.09 -0.52 -56.47
C LEU A 386 11.34 -1.99 -56.84
N LEU A 387 11.84 -2.78 -55.89
CA LEU A 387 12.02 -4.22 -56.04
C LEU A 387 10.68 -4.93 -56.28
N ALA A 388 9.64 -4.57 -55.52
CA ALA A 388 8.28 -5.13 -55.71
C ALA A 388 7.75 -4.82 -57.09
N ILE A 389 7.90 -3.58 -57.59
CA ILE A 389 7.46 -3.17 -58.93
C ILE A 389 8.23 -3.96 -60.01
N LEU A 390 9.55 -4.16 -59.87
CA LEU A 390 10.31 -4.96 -60.82
C LEU A 390 9.87 -6.42 -60.87
N VAL A 391 9.58 -7.03 -59.72
CA VAL A 391 9.09 -8.41 -59.66
C VAL A 391 7.70 -8.53 -60.31
N ILE A 392 6.79 -7.61 -60.01
CA ILE A 392 5.44 -7.60 -60.59
C ILE A 392 5.56 -7.38 -62.10
N GLY A 393 6.39 -6.45 -62.56
CA GLY A 393 6.64 -6.20 -63.98
C GLY A 393 7.19 -7.41 -64.72
N TYR A 394 8.14 -8.12 -64.13
CA TYR A 394 8.69 -9.34 -64.70
C TYR A 394 7.62 -10.43 -64.89
N PHE A 395 6.79 -10.68 -63.88
CA PHE A 395 5.70 -11.65 -64.01
C PHE A 395 4.62 -11.21 -64.99
N ALA A 396 4.29 -9.92 -65.04
CA ALA A 396 3.30 -9.37 -65.98
C ALA A 396 3.77 -9.53 -67.45
N LEU A 397 5.06 -9.27 -67.73
CA LEU A 397 5.64 -9.49 -69.04
C LEU A 397 5.66 -10.98 -69.42
N GLY A 398 5.92 -11.88 -68.46
CA GLY A 398 5.82 -13.33 -68.64
C GLY A 398 4.42 -13.75 -69.06
N LEU A 399 3.38 -13.29 -68.32
CA LEU A 399 1.97 -13.55 -68.64
C LEU A 399 1.52 -13.02 -70.00
N ILE A 400 2.00 -11.82 -70.40
CA ILE A 400 1.70 -11.26 -71.74
C ILE A 400 2.32 -12.09 -72.85
N LYS A 401 3.50 -12.66 -72.60
CA LYS A 401 4.20 -13.51 -73.57
C LYS A 401 3.52 -14.86 -73.73
N ASP A 402 2.95 -15.41 -72.64
CA ASP A 402 2.18 -16.67 -72.68
C ASP A 402 0.79 -16.51 -73.30
N LEU A 403 0.18 -15.32 -73.21
CA LEU A 403 -1.07 -15.00 -73.89
C LEU A 403 -0.98 -14.73 -75.40
N LYS A 404 0.26 -14.56 -75.91
CA LYS A 404 0.55 -14.36 -77.36
C LYS A 404 0.99 -15.63 -78.07
N LYS A 405 1.03 -16.76 -77.41
CA LYS A 405 1.16 -18.08 -77.98
C LYS A 405 -0.20 -18.77 -78.11
#